data_8b8cbd30ad4c0ba169c3d97c28812f5c
#
_entry.id   8b8cbd30ad4c0ba169c3d97c28812f5c
#
_cell.length_a   1.000
_cell.length_b   1.000
_cell.length_c   1.000
_cell.angle_alpha   90.00
_cell.angle_beta   90.00
_cell.angle_gamma   90.00
#
_symmetry.space_group_name_H-M   'P 1'
#
loop_
_entity.id
_entity.type
_entity.pdbx_description
1 polymer ?
#
loop_
_entity_poly.entity_id
_entity_poly.type
_entity_poly.pdbx_seq_one_letter_code
_entity_poly.pdbx_strand_id
1 'polypeptide(L)'
;MNARPDNPGPGMAVAHCLREASGFDGRIVGLGYESLDPGLHVSRYCDSGYLVPYPSSGDDAFIDRIEMIRDREHIDALIPCLDAELPGVTRLADKLRSMGIATFVPSPDQLELRNKDRLEELAGHAGISSPETKAVTDRGFFYESGRHGWHYPYVVKGIFYDAEIVRNAEQAVTAFNRISSQWGLPVLVQRFLQGEEVNLTAVGDGHGRLLGAAMMKKLALTDKGKAWAGVTIEDDTLYRASAALVSA
;
A
#
# COMPACT_ATOMS: atom_id res chain seq x y z
N MET A 1 13.83 4.75 -3.09
CA MET A 1 14.93 3.78 -2.85
C MET A 1 15.20 3.54 -1.36
N ASN A 2 14.30 3.99 -0.51
CA ASN A 2 14.39 3.74 0.94
C ASN A 2 14.33 2.23 1.23
N ALA A 3 15.35 1.70 1.89
CA ALA A 3 15.40 0.29 2.30
C ALA A 3 15.99 0.19 3.70
N ARG A 4 15.28 -0.52 4.57
CA ARG A 4 15.75 -0.87 5.92
C ARG A 4 15.90 -2.38 6.00
N PRO A 5 16.79 -2.93 6.85
CA PRO A 5 16.99 -4.37 6.94
C PRO A 5 15.71 -5.16 7.24
N ASP A 6 14.81 -4.58 8.02
CA ASP A 6 13.50 -5.12 8.41
C ASP A 6 12.36 -4.77 7.45
N ASN A 7 12.62 -3.92 6.46
CA ASN A 7 11.62 -3.45 5.52
C ASN A 7 12.28 -2.99 4.20
N PRO A 8 12.67 -3.93 3.32
CA PRO A 8 13.28 -3.59 2.05
C PRO A 8 12.36 -2.68 1.25
N GLY A 9 12.92 -1.60 0.69
CA GLY A 9 12.16 -0.58 -0.02
C GLY A 9 11.52 -1.13 -1.29
N PRO A 10 10.22 -0.89 -1.53
CA PRO A 10 9.55 -1.37 -2.73
C PRO A 10 10.19 -0.85 -4.02
N GLY A 11 10.80 0.34 -4.02
CA GLY A 11 11.52 0.87 -5.18
C GLY A 11 12.70 0.01 -5.62
N MET A 12 13.39 -0.64 -4.68
CA MET A 12 14.46 -1.59 -5.02
C MET A 12 13.89 -2.86 -5.67
N ALA A 13 12.75 -3.34 -5.21
CA ALA A 13 12.08 -4.50 -5.81
C ALA A 13 11.59 -4.19 -7.23
N VAL A 14 11.00 -3.02 -7.46
CA VAL A 14 10.60 -2.55 -8.80
C VAL A 14 11.81 -2.47 -9.72
N ALA A 15 12.90 -1.83 -9.28
CA ALA A 15 14.13 -1.72 -10.05
C ALA A 15 14.73 -3.11 -10.40
N HIS A 16 14.71 -4.03 -9.46
CA HIS A 16 15.15 -5.41 -9.68
C HIS A 16 14.30 -6.12 -10.75
N CYS A 17 12.97 -6.04 -10.62
CA CYS A 17 12.06 -6.62 -11.61
C CYS A 17 12.26 -6.03 -13.01
N LEU A 18 12.47 -4.72 -13.12
CA LEU A 18 12.76 -4.06 -14.39
C LEU A 18 14.07 -4.56 -15.00
N ARG A 19 15.13 -4.70 -14.19
CA ARG A 19 16.43 -5.22 -14.67
C ARG A 19 16.36 -6.67 -15.16
N GLU A 20 15.47 -7.48 -14.60
CA GLU A 20 15.28 -8.88 -14.99
C GLU A 20 14.23 -9.06 -16.09
N ALA A 21 13.45 -8.04 -16.39
CA ALA A 21 12.43 -8.12 -17.43
C ALA A 21 13.04 -8.22 -18.81
N SER A 22 12.64 -9.25 -19.57
CA SER A 22 13.05 -9.39 -20.97
C SER A 22 12.52 -8.21 -21.79
N GLY A 23 13.41 -7.49 -22.46
CA GLY A 23 13.05 -6.34 -23.30
C GLY A 23 13.09 -4.99 -22.60
N PHE A 24 13.49 -4.92 -21.33
CA PHE A 24 13.80 -3.65 -20.67
C PHE A 24 15.30 -3.35 -20.78
N ASP A 25 15.64 -2.33 -21.55
CA ASP A 25 17.02 -1.80 -21.74
C ASP A 25 17.15 -0.36 -21.24
N GLY A 26 16.11 0.14 -20.58
CA GLY A 26 16.04 1.51 -20.07
C GLY A 26 16.98 1.79 -18.90
N ARG A 27 17.31 3.06 -18.72
CA ARG A 27 18.01 3.53 -17.54
C ARG A 27 17.05 3.66 -16.36
N ILE A 28 17.55 3.37 -15.17
CA ILE A 28 16.80 3.51 -13.93
C ILE A 28 17.43 4.61 -13.08
N VAL A 29 16.66 5.67 -12.83
CA VAL A 29 17.02 6.76 -11.95
C VAL A 29 16.37 6.53 -10.58
N GLY A 30 17.19 6.28 -9.57
CA GLY A 30 16.72 6.05 -8.21
C GLY A 30 16.37 7.37 -7.50
N LEU A 31 15.18 7.44 -6.91
CA LEU A 31 14.78 8.58 -6.07
C LEU A 31 14.73 8.15 -4.60
N GLY A 32 15.26 8.99 -3.73
CA GLY A 32 15.27 8.75 -2.27
C GLY A 32 15.09 10.04 -1.50
N TYR A 33 14.85 9.91 -0.21
CA TYR A 33 14.66 11.04 0.68
C TYR A 33 15.90 11.37 1.50
N GLU A 34 16.75 10.37 1.70
CA GLU A 34 17.95 10.50 2.50
C GLU A 34 19.19 10.02 1.73
N SER A 35 20.31 10.70 1.94
CA SER A 35 21.57 10.37 1.26
C SER A 35 22.10 8.97 1.58
N LEU A 36 21.68 8.38 2.68
CA LEU A 36 22.05 7.03 3.11
C LEU A 36 21.06 5.95 2.67
N ASP A 37 20.06 6.28 1.84
CA ASP A 37 19.18 5.28 1.27
C ASP A 37 19.98 4.29 0.41
N PRO A 38 20.16 3.02 0.81
CA PRO A 38 21.13 2.12 0.18
C PRO A 38 20.82 1.84 -1.30
N GLY A 39 19.55 1.89 -1.69
CA GLY A 39 19.16 1.69 -3.07
C GLY A 39 19.65 2.76 -4.05
N LEU A 40 20.09 3.94 -3.56
CA LEU A 40 20.68 4.98 -4.39
C LEU A 40 22.15 4.70 -4.77
N HIS A 41 22.81 3.83 -4.02
CA HIS A 41 24.24 3.58 -4.12
C HIS A 41 24.60 2.24 -4.75
N VAL A 42 23.61 1.44 -5.09
CA VAL A 42 23.81 0.11 -5.67
C VAL A 42 23.52 0.14 -7.16
N SER A 43 24.58 0.18 -7.98
CA SER A 43 24.50 0.22 -9.46
C SER A 43 23.68 -0.91 -10.09
N ARG A 44 23.48 -2.00 -9.37
CA ARG A 44 22.59 -3.08 -9.77
C ARG A 44 21.12 -2.61 -9.88
N TYR A 45 20.70 -1.62 -9.08
CA TYR A 45 19.31 -1.17 -9.03
C TYR A 45 19.09 0.13 -9.80
N CYS A 46 20.03 1.06 -9.74
CA CYS A 46 19.88 2.32 -10.46
C CYS A 46 21.21 2.77 -11.08
N ASP A 47 21.11 3.49 -12.19
CA ASP A 47 22.24 4.04 -12.93
C ASP A 47 22.69 5.38 -12.34
N SER A 48 21.74 6.13 -11.76
CA SER A 48 21.98 7.37 -11.03
C SER A 48 20.97 7.54 -9.89
N GLY A 49 21.36 8.23 -8.84
CA GLY A 49 20.55 8.45 -7.64
C GLY A 49 20.35 9.92 -7.32
N TYR A 50 19.14 10.32 -6.96
CA TYR A 50 18.78 11.68 -6.58
C TYR A 50 17.99 11.73 -5.29
N LEU A 51 18.21 12.79 -4.52
CA LEU A 51 17.34 13.13 -3.41
C LEU A 51 16.18 13.99 -3.91
N VAL A 52 14.99 13.67 -3.42
CA VAL A 52 13.76 14.44 -3.68
C VAL A 52 13.18 14.96 -2.36
N PRO A 53 12.41 16.06 -2.39
CA PRO A 53 11.71 16.55 -1.21
C PRO A 53 10.74 15.51 -0.66
N TYR A 54 10.53 15.51 0.66
CA TYR A 54 9.47 14.70 1.27
C TYR A 54 8.10 15.12 0.74
N PRO A 55 7.11 14.22 0.65
CA PRO A 55 5.75 14.56 0.21
C PRO A 55 5.12 15.70 0.99
N SER A 56 5.51 15.89 2.25
CA SER A 56 5.07 17.00 3.11
C SER A 56 5.65 18.37 2.74
N SER A 57 6.65 18.43 1.87
CA SER A 57 7.30 19.68 1.45
C SER A 57 6.50 20.45 0.40
N GLY A 58 5.43 19.86 -0.12
CA GLY A 58 4.54 20.45 -1.10
C GLY A 58 4.83 20.05 -2.55
N ASP A 59 3.83 20.23 -3.37
CA ASP A 59 3.82 19.76 -4.77
C ASP A 59 4.83 20.57 -5.65
N ASP A 60 4.96 21.88 -5.42
CA ASP A 60 5.87 22.74 -6.21
C ASP A 60 7.34 22.31 -6.04
N ALA A 61 7.78 22.10 -4.80
CA ALA A 61 9.15 21.66 -4.52
C ALA A 61 9.47 20.31 -5.17
N PHE A 62 8.48 19.41 -5.21
CA PHE A 62 8.61 18.11 -5.86
C PHE A 62 8.72 18.27 -7.39
N ILE A 63 7.84 19.06 -8.01
CA ILE A 63 7.85 19.30 -9.46
C ILE A 63 9.15 19.94 -9.91
N ASP A 64 9.61 21.01 -9.25
CA ASP A 64 10.88 21.68 -9.58
C ASP A 64 12.05 20.69 -9.56
N ARG A 65 12.03 19.77 -8.57
CA ARG A 65 13.06 18.73 -8.47
C ARG A 65 12.97 17.70 -9.59
N ILE A 66 11.78 17.25 -9.93
CA ILE A 66 11.56 16.31 -11.04
C ILE A 66 11.92 16.95 -12.39
N GLU A 67 11.61 18.22 -12.59
CA GLU A 67 11.99 18.97 -13.79
C GLU A 67 13.50 19.02 -13.99
N MET A 68 14.24 19.34 -12.93
CA MET A 68 15.71 19.31 -12.96
C MET A 68 16.27 17.92 -13.29
N ILE A 69 15.67 16.85 -12.71
CA ILE A 69 16.09 15.47 -12.97
C ILE A 69 15.76 15.08 -14.43
N ARG A 70 14.57 15.44 -14.93
CA ARG A 70 14.16 15.22 -16.32
C ARG A 70 15.17 15.84 -17.31
N ASP A 71 15.53 17.09 -17.09
CA ASP A 71 16.42 17.82 -18.00
C ASP A 71 17.83 17.21 -18.01
N ARG A 72 18.24 16.58 -16.91
CA ARG A 72 19.57 15.97 -16.78
C ARG A 72 19.62 14.52 -17.23
N GLU A 73 18.59 13.73 -16.90
CA GLU A 73 18.58 12.29 -17.09
C GLU A 73 17.65 11.83 -18.23
N HIS A 74 16.83 12.75 -18.76
CA HIS A 74 15.85 12.46 -19.82
C HIS A 74 14.87 11.35 -19.46
N ILE A 75 14.29 11.43 -18.25
CA ILE A 75 13.35 10.43 -17.78
C ILE A 75 12.01 10.49 -18.54
N ASP A 76 11.48 9.33 -18.91
CA ASP A 76 10.21 9.15 -19.63
C ASP A 76 9.06 8.73 -18.71
N ALA A 77 9.37 8.16 -17.55
CA ALA A 77 8.38 7.66 -16.62
C ALA A 77 8.77 7.86 -15.16
N LEU A 78 7.78 8.07 -14.30
CA LEU A 78 7.91 8.15 -12.86
C LEU A 78 7.01 7.09 -12.20
N ILE A 79 7.62 6.21 -11.40
CA ILE A 79 6.93 5.15 -10.67
C ILE A 79 6.99 5.42 -9.16
N PRO A 80 5.91 5.91 -8.54
CA PRO A 80 5.85 6.05 -7.10
C PRO A 80 5.81 4.67 -6.44
N CYS A 81 6.60 4.48 -5.40
CA CYS A 81 6.76 3.18 -4.74
C CYS A 81 6.30 3.18 -3.28
N LEU A 82 5.89 4.31 -2.73
CA LEU A 82 5.43 4.44 -1.36
C LEU A 82 4.00 5.00 -1.31
N ASP A 83 3.21 4.49 -0.37
CA ASP A 83 1.84 4.98 -0.15
C ASP A 83 1.76 6.49 0.07
N ALA A 84 2.76 7.06 0.76
CA ALA A 84 2.83 8.50 1.02
C ALA A 84 3.05 9.36 -0.24
N GLU A 85 3.57 8.77 -1.32
CA GLU A 85 3.84 9.45 -2.59
C GLU A 85 2.60 9.50 -3.49
N LEU A 86 1.74 8.48 -3.41
CA LEU A 86 0.62 8.31 -4.34
C LEU A 86 -0.30 9.53 -4.42
N PRO A 87 -0.77 10.13 -3.30
CA PRO A 87 -1.66 11.29 -3.39
C PRO A 87 -1.04 12.48 -4.11
N GLY A 88 0.25 12.75 -3.87
CA GLY A 88 0.99 13.82 -4.53
C GLY A 88 1.17 13.56 -6.03
N VAL A 89 1.68 12.38 -6.39
CA VAL A 89 1.90 12.02 -7.80
C VAL A 89 0.58 11.93 -8.57
N THR A 90 -0.51 11.45 -7.95
CA THR A 90 -1.85 11.43 -8.57
C THR A 90 -2.34 12.85 -8.89
N ARG A 91 -2.22 13.80 -7.96
CA ARG A 91 -2.58 15.21 -8.22
C ARG A 91 -1.73 15.84 -9.32
N LEU A 92 -0.49 15.43 -9.41
CA LEU A 92 0.49 15.99 -10.37
C LEU A 92 0.54 15.23 -11.70
N ALA A 93 -0.26 14.20 -11.89
CA ALA A 93 -0.18 13.33 -13.08
C ALA A 93 -0.31 14.09 -14.40
N ASP A 94 -1.22 15.06 -14.49
CA ASP A 94 -1.39 15.86 -15.71
C ASP A 94 -0.21 16.81 -15.94
N LYS A 95 0.35 17.40 -14.87
CA LYS A 95 1.55 18.24 -14.95
C LYS A 95 2.75 17.42 -15.42
N LEU A 96 2.98 16.24 -14.84
CA LEU A 96 4.04 15.32 -15.25
C LEU A 96 3.88 14.89 -16.70
N ARG A 97 2.66 14.56 -17.12
CA ARG A 97 2.37 14.24 -18.53
C ARG A 97 2.69 15.40 -19.47
N SER A 98 2.37 16.64 -19.09
CA SER A 98 2.71 17.85 -19.89
C SER A 98 4.24 18.06 -20.00
N MET A 99 5.00 17.52 -19.06
CA MET A 99 6.46 17.51 -19.07
C MET A 99 7.06 16.33 -19.86
N GLY A 100 6.23 15.47 -20.46
CA GLY A 100 6.66 14.25 -21.16
C GLY A 100 6.94 13.07 -20.25
N ILE A 101 6.56 13.13 -18.97
CA ILE A 101 6.79 12.05 -17.99
C ILE A 101 5.50 11.27 -17.78
N ALA A 102 5.49 10.00 -18.17
CA ALA A 102 4.39 9.10 -17.93
C ALA A 102 4.35 8.65 -16.46
N THR A 103 3.15 8.49 -15.91
CA THR A 103 2.91 7.89 -14.61
C THR A 103 1.86 6.82 -14.71
N PHE A 104 1.95 5.80 -13.86
CA PHE A 104 0.94 4.76 -13.73
C PHE A 104 0.40 4.80 -12.29
N VAL A 105 -0.59 5.64 -12.09
CA VAL A 105 -1.20 5.90 -10.77
C VAL A 105 -2.73 5.84 -10.88
N PRO A 106 -3.43 5.47 -9.79
CA PRO A 106 -4.88 5.51 -9.76
C PRO A 106 -5.40 6.95 -9.85
N SER A 107 -6.65 7.11 -10.26
CA SER A 107 -7.35 8.40 -10.16
C SER A 107 -7.58 8.78 -8.68
N PRO A 108 -7.88 10.06 -8.38
CA PRO A 108 -8.24 10.47 -7.02
C PRO A 108 -9.38 9.63 -6.43
N ASP A 109 -10.43 9.36 -7.21
CA ASP A 109 -11.60 8.56 -6.78
C ASP A 109 -11.19 7.11 -6.46
N GLN A 110 -10.35 6.51 -7.30
CA GLN A 110 -9.81 5.17 -7.05
C GLN A 110 -8.92 5.13 -5.80
N LEU A 111 -8.18 6.21 -5.52
CA LEU A 111 -7.40 6.30 -4.27
C LEU A 111 -8.29 6.34 -3.03
N GLU A 112 -9.44 6.99 -3.11
CA GLU A 112 -10.39 7.03 -2.00
C GLU A 112 -11.05 5.67 -1.75
N LEU A 113 -11.38 4.91 -2.81
CA LEU A 113 -11.99 3.59 -2.70
C LEU A 113 -11.12 2.57 -1.93
N ARG A 114 -9.79 2.72 -1.96
CA ARG A 114 -8.88 1.83 -1.23
C ARG A 114 -8.82 2.11 0.28
N ASN A 115 -9.46 3.17 0.76
CA ASN A 115 -9.47 3.48 2.19
C ASN A 115 -10.12 2.34 2.98
N LYS A 116 -9.52 2.01 4.13
CA LYS A 116 -9.92 0.82 4.92
C LYS A 116 -11.38 0.85 5.40
N ASP A 117 -11.95 2.03 5.57
CA ASP A 117 -13.34 2.26 5.92
C ASP A 117 -14.31 2.08 4.75
N ARG A 118 -13.80 2.09 3.50
CA ARG A 118 -14.59 1.87 2.27
C ARG A 118 -14.36 0.49 1.63
N LEU A 119 -13.49 -0.35 2.18
CA LEU A 119 -13.19 -1.68 1.61
C LEU A 119 -14.41 -2.60 1.56
N GLU A 120 -15.38 -2.45 2.47
CA GLU A 120 -16.61 -3.23 2.46
C GLU A 120 -17.49 -2.85 1.26
N GLU A 121 -17.58 -1.56 0.95
CA GLU A 121 -18.29 -1.04 -0.23
C GLU A 121 -17.65 -1.56 -1.53
N LEU A 122 -16.34 -1.44 -1.66
CA LEU A 122 -15.59 -1.95 -2.81
C LEU A 122 -15.74 -3.46 -2.99
N ALA A 123 -15.64 -4.23 -1.90
CA ALA A 123 -15.83 -5.67 -1.92
C ALA A 123 -17.26 -6.03 -2.37
N GLY A 124 -18.27 -5.29 -1.90
CA GLY A 124 -19.66 -5.44 -2.32
C GLY A 124 -19.86 -5.22 -3.81
N HIS A 125 -19.27 -4.16 -4.39
CA HIS A 125 -19.30 -3.92 -5.84
C HIS A 125 -18.63 -5.04 -6.63
N ALA A 126 -17.54 -5.58 -6.11
CA ALA A 126 -16.82 -6.70 -6.72
C ALA A 126 -17.49 -8.07 -6.50
N GLY A 127 -18.58 -8.15 -5.74
CA GLY A 127 -19.20 -9.41 -5.36
C GLY A 127 -18.35 -10.31 -4.46
N ILE A 128 -17.44 -9.69 -3.69
CA ILE A 128 -16.50 -10.39 -2.78
C ILE A 128 -16.97 -10.19 -1.35
N SER A 129 -16.94 -11.26 -0.56
CA SER A 129 -17.22 -11.15 0.87
C SER A 129 -16.07 -10.46 1.58
N SER A 130 -16.38 -9.46 2.40
CA SER A 130 -15.45 -8.81 3.30
C SER A 130 -15.90 -8.96 4.75
N PRO A 131 -14.96 -8.98 5.72
CA PRO A 131 -15.35 -8.98 7.12
C PRO A 131 -15.98 -7.64 7.49
N GLU A 132 -17.14 -7.70 8.16
CA GLU A 132 -17.83 -6.51 8.70
C GLU A 132 -16.84 -5.65 9.50
N THR A 133 -16.82 -4.37 9.21
CA THR A 133 -15.91 -3.39 9.82
C THR A 133 -16.72 -2.22 10.38
N LYS A 134 -16.38 -1.77 11.57
CA LYS A 134 -17.05 -0.66 12.24
C LYS A 134 -16.04 0.36 12.75
N ALA A 135 -16.29 1.64 12.47
CA ALA A 135 -15.57 2.75 13.07
C ALA A 135 -16.08 3.00 14.50
N VAL A 136 -15.16 3.03 15.45
CA VAL A 136 -15.46 3.19 16.88
C VAL A 136 -14.68 4.38 17.43
N THR A 137 -15.39 5.29 18.07
CA THR A 137 -14.83 6.48 18.71
C THR A 137 -14.87 6.45 20.23
N ASP A 138 -15.63 5.50 20.80
CA ASP A 138 -15.80 5.34 22.24
C ASP A 138 -15.46 3.92 22.69
N ARG A 139 -14.57 3.79 23.66
CA ARG A 139 -14.19 2.51 24.29
C ARG A 139 -15.33 1.78 24.98
N GLY A 140 -16.43 2.45 25.31
CA GLY A 140 -17.64 1.83 25.88
C GLY A 140 -18.22 0.74 24.99
N PHE A 141 -18.03 0.88 23.67
CA PHE A 141 -18.41 -0.15 22.70
C PHE A 141 -17.90 -1.55 23.07
N PHE A 142 -16.69 -1.67 23.58
CA PHE A 142 -16.05 -2.98 23.84
C PHE A 142 -16.69 -3.74 25.00
N TYR A 143 -17.33 -3.06 25.94
CA TYR A 143 -18.07 -3.69 27.04
C TYR A 143 -19.48 -4.10 26.65
N GLU A 144 -20.03 -3.43 25.63
CA GLU A 144 -21.41 -3.66 25.18
C GLU A 144 -21.48 -4.33 23.80
N SER A 145 -20.34 -4.69 23.23
CA SER A 145 -20.22 -5.23 21.86
C SER A 145 -21.13 -6.42 21.59
N GLY A 146 -21.31 -7.30 22.57
CA GLY A 146 -22.24 -8.44 22.48
C GLY A 146 -23.70 -8.06 22.28
N ARG A 147 -24.16 -6.92 22.83
CA ARG A 147 -25.53 -6.38 22.63
C ARG A 147 -25.76 -5.91 21.19
N HIS A 148 -24.67 -5.60 20.49
CA HIS A 148 -24.68 -5.17 19.09
C HIS A 148 -24.31 -6.31 18.13
N GLY A 149 -24.31 -7.56 18.58
CA GLY A 149 -24.01 -8.72 17.77
C GLY A 149 -22.50 -8.91 17.47
N TRP A 150 -21.62 -8.20 18.19
CA TRP A 150 -20.18 -8.32 18.06
C TRP A 150 -19.62 -9.22 19.16
N HIS A 151 -19.09 -10.37 18.78
CA HIS A 151 -18.53 -11.35 19.70
C HIS A 151 -17.02 -11.51 19.46
N TYR A 152 -16.27 -11.70 20.55
CA TYR A 152 -14.84 -11.98 20.48
C TYR A 152 -14.54 -13.34 19.85
N PRO A 153 -13.42 -13.54 19.16
CA PRO A 153 -12.39 -12.53 18.90
C PRO A 153 -12.78 -11.59 17.75
N TYR A 154 -12.22 -10.37 17.76
CA TYR A 154 -12.23 -9.45 16.63
C TYR A 154 -10.91 -8.69 16.54
N VAL A 155 -10.70 -7.95 15.47
CA VAL A 155 -9.48 -7.20 15.23
C VAL A 155 -9.74 -5.72 15.49
N VAL A 156 -8.88 -5.11 16.30
CA VAL A 156 -8.85 -3.65 16.52
C VAL A 156 -7.72 -3.08 15.67
N LYS A 157 -8.04 -2.11 14.80
CA LYS A 157 -7.11 -1.57 13.79
C LYS A 157 -7.04 -0.05 13.82
N GLY A 158 -5.87 0.51 13.56
CA GLY A 158 -5.75 1.90 13.17
C GLY A 158 -6.15 2.11 11.70
N ILE A 159 -6.56 3.33 11.34
CA ILE A 159 -6.87 3.68 9.95
C ILE A 159 -5.65 3.46 9.06
N PHE A 160 -4.47 3.85 9.52
CA PHE A 160 -3.24 3.73 8.73
C PHE A 160 -2.47 2.45 9.06
N TYR A 161 -2.09 2.27 10.30
CA TYR A 161 -1.23 1.18 10.76
C TYR A 161 -1.79 0.57 12.03
N ASP A 162 -1.15 -0.50 12.48
CA ASP A 162 -1.50 -1.32 13.64
C ASP A 162 -2.79 -2.13 13.45
N ALA A 163 -2.70 -3.38 13.87
CA ALA A 163 -3.83 -4.29 13.98
C ALA A 163 -3.54 -5.29 15.11
N GLU A 164 -4.52 -5.57 15.94
CA GLU A 164 -4.40 -6.50 17.04
C GLU A 164 -5.66 -7.37 17.18
N ILE A 165 -5.47 -8.68 17.29
CA ILE A 165 -6.57 -9.62 17.57
C ILE A 165 -6.83 -9.59 19.06
N VAL A 166 -8.06 -9.21 19.43
CA VAL A 166 -8.48 -9.08 20.82
C VAL A 166 -9.53 -10.16 21.16
N ARG A 167 -9.45 -10.72 22.36
CA ARG A 167 -10.29 -11.85 22.80
C ARG A 167 -11.21 -11.51 23.96
N ASN A 168 -11.07 -10.32 24.52
CA ASN A 168 -11.93 -9.79 25.59
C ASN A 168 -11.91 -8.26 25.61
N ALA A 169 -12.77 -7.67 26.42
CA ALA A 169 -12.95 -6.23 26.53
C ALA A 169 -11.67 -5.51 27.02
N GLU A 170 -10.92 -6.10 27.94
CA GLU A 170 -9.71 -5.50 28.49
C GLU A 170 -8.61 -5.34 27.42
N GLN A 171 -8.37 -6.40 26.63
CA GLN A 171 -7.46 -6.36 25.49
C GLN A 171 -7.92 -5.33 24.46
N ALA A 172 -9.22 -5.29 24.17
CA ALA A 172 -9.79 -4.38 23.18
C ALA A 172 -9.64 -2.92 23.60
N VAL A 173 -9.91 -2.59 24.88
CA VAL A 173 -9.71 -1.23 25.41
C VAL A 173 -8.23 -0.84 25.42
N THR A 174 -7.35 -1.76 25.76
CA THR A 174 -5.90 -1.53 25.73
C THR A 174 -5.43 -1.22 24.31
N ALA A 175 -5.83 -2.03 23.33
CA ALA A 175 -5.53 -1.81 21.92
C ALA A 175 -6.12 -0.49 21.41
N PHE A 176 -7.38 -0.19 21.75
CA PHE A 176 -8.05 1.06 21.39
C PHE A 176 -7.29 2.29 21.92
N ASN A 177 -6.92 2.31 23.19
CA ASN A 177 -6.21 3.45 23.80
C ASN A 177 -4.83 3.63 23.16
N ARG A 178 -4.10 2.55 22.92
CA ARG A 178 -2.79 2.59 22.25
C ARG A 178 -2.90 3.11 20.83
N ILE A 179 -3.80 2.55 20.04
CA ILE A 179 -3.98 2.91 18.62
C ILE A 179 -4.52 4.33 18.49
N SER A 180 -5.53 4.72 19.28
CA SER A 180 -6.09 6.07 19.22
C SER A 180 -5.12 7.15 19.67
N SER A 181 -4.24 6.87 20.64
CA SER A 181 -3.20 7.82 21.05
C SER A 181 -2.13 8.04 20.00
N GLN A 182 -1.85 7.04 19.18
CA GLN A 182 -0.82 7.11 18.15
C GLN A 182 -1.35 7.62 16.79
N TRP A 183 -2.55 7.22 16.41
CA TRP A 183 -3.11 7.44 15.07
C TRP A 183 -4.39 8.27 15.05
N GLY A 184 -4.90 8.64 16.22
CA GLY A 184 -6.17 9.38 16.33
C GLY A 184 -7.40 8.46 16.25
N LEU A 185 -8.58 9.11 16.18
CA LEU A 185 -9.88 8.47 16.02
C LEU A 185 -10.43 8.70 14.60
N PRO A 186 -11.30 7.79 14.12
CA PRO A 186 -11.80 6.60 14.77
C PRO A 186 -10.81 5.43 14.76
N VAL A 187 -11.02 4.46 15.64
CA VAL A 187 -10.38 3.14 15.59
C VAL A 187 -11.34 2.18 14.89
N LEU A 188 -10.83 1.32 14.02
CA LEU A 188 -11.62 0.33 13.31
C LEU A 188 -11.70 -0.98 14.10
N VAL A 189 -12.89 -1.55 14.21
CA VAL A 189 -13.13 -2.89 14.73
C VAL A 189 -13.65 -3.75 13.60
N GLN A 190 -13.02 -4.90 13.39
CA GLN A 190 -13.33 -5.80 12.28
C GLN A 190 -13.54 -7.21 12.80
N ARG A 191 -14.54 -7.93 12.24
CA ARG A 191 -14.74 -9.34 12.57
C ARG A 191 -13.50 -10.16 12.25
N PHE A 192 -13.10 -10.99 13.19
CA PHE A 192 -11.99 -11.92 12.97
C PHE A 192 -12.47 -13.08 12.09
N LEU A 193 -11.78 -13.27 10.99
CA LEU A 193 -11.96 -14.43 10.13
C LEU A 193 -10.84 -15.44 10.41
N GLN A 194 -11.22 -16.66 10.72
CA GLN A 194 -10.26 -17.75 10.86
C GLN A 194 -9.94 -18.31 9.48
N GLY A 195 -8.67 -18.44 9.15
CA GLY A 195 -8.23 -18.97 7.86
C GLY A 195 -6.74 -18.83 7.64
N GLU A 196 -6.30 -19.28 6.49
CA GLU A 196 -4.93 -19.05 6.04
C GLU A 196 -4.81 -17.66 5.42
N GLU A 197 -3.74 -16.95 5.74
CA GLU A 197 -3.49 -15.62 5.19
C GLU A 197 -2.69 -15.71 3.89
N VAL A 198 -3.29 -15.21 2.83
CA VAL A 198 -2.68 -15.12 1.51
C VAL A 198 -2.54 -13.65 1.11
N ASN A 199 -1.41 -13.28 0.56
CA ASN A 199 -1.23 -11.99 -0.08
C ASN A 199 -1.44 -12.13 -1.58
N LEU A 200 -2.17 -11.18 -2.13
CA LEU A 200 -2.33 -11.03 -3.56
C LEU A 200 -1.91 -9.61 -3.95
N THR A 201 -1.04 -9.52 -4.96
CA THR A 201 -0.64 -8.26 -5.58
C THR A 201 -1.07 -8.31 -7.03
N ALA A 202 -1.76 -7.27 -7.49
CA ALA A 202 -2.31 -7.21 -8.83
C ALA A 202 -2.07 -5.84 -9.47
N VAL A 203 -2.03 -5.82 -10.79
CA VAL A 203 -1.93 -4.60 -11.59
C VAL A 203 -3.08 -4.55 -12.58
N GLY A 204 -3.88 -3.49 -12.51
CA GLY A 204 -4.92 -3.17 -13.48
C GLY A 204 -4.46 -2.15 -14.51
N ASP A 205 -5.15 -2.06 -15.65
CA ASP A 205 -4.84 -1.09 -16.72
C ASP A 205 -5.51 0.28 -16.54
N GLY A 206 -6.20 0.49 -15.41
CA GLY A 206 -6.99 1.70 -15.16
C GLY A 206 -8.35 1.75 -15.87
N HIS A 207 -8.71 0.71 -16.64
CA HIS A 207 -9.95 0.57 -17.40
C HIS A 207 -10.74 -0.69 -17.00
N GLY A 208 -10.45 -1.25 -15.83
CA GLY A 208 -11.13 -2.41 -15.28
C GLY A 208 -10.57 -3.77 -15.72
N ARG A 209 -9.44 -3.82 -16.45
CA ARG A 209 -8.82 -5.08 -16.86
C ARG A 209 -7.59 -5.39 -15.99
N LEU A 210 -7.54 -6.61 -15.48
CA LEU A 210 -6.38 -7.13 -14.78
C LEU A 210 -5.26 -7.47 -15.78
N LEU A 211 -4.09 -6.84 -15.62
CA LEU A 211 -2.90 -7.08 -16.44
C LEU A 211 -2.06 -8.25 -15.91
N GLY A 212 -2.03 -8.43 -14.61
CA GLY A 212 -1.29 -9.49 -13.96
C GLY A 212 -1.54 -9.54 -12.46
N ALA A 213 -1.32 -10.71 -11.87
CA ALA A 213 -1.41 -10.92 -10.43
C ALA A 213 -0.32 -11.90 -9.96
N ALA A 214 0.17 -11.69 -8.75
CA ALA A 214 1.03 -12.62 -8.04
C ALA A 214 0.42 -12.92 -6.68
N MET A 215 0.40 -14.21 -6.32
CA MET A 215 -0.18 -14.69 -5.08
C MET A 215 0.87 -15.37 -4.24
N MET A 216 0.81 -15.16 -2.94
CA MET A 216 1.78 -15.69 -2.00
C MET A 216 1.10 -16.12 -0.70
N LYS A 217 1.36 -17.34 -0.27
CA LYS A 217 1.06 -17.78 1.09
C LYS A 217 2.20 -17.33 2.02
N LYS A 218 1.87 -16.65 3.11
CA LYS A 218 2.85 -16.25 4.13
C LYS A 218 3.29 -17.48 4.92
N LEU A 219 4.60 -17.71 5.00
CA LEU A 219 5.21 -18.78 5.79
C LEU A 219 5.76 -18.27 7.13
N ALA A 220 6.27 -17.05 7.16
CA ALA A 220 6.75 -16.38 8.35
C ALA A 220 6.37 -14.90 8.31
N LEU A 221 6.10 -14.34 9.49
CA LEU A 221 5.73 -12.94 9.66
C LEU A 221 6.79 -12.21 10.46
N THR A 222 6.95 -10.91 10.20
CA THR A 222 7.63 -9.99 11.11
C THR A 222 6.74 -9.74 12.33
N ASP A 223 7.30 -9.15 13.38
CA ASP A 223 6.57 -8.67 14.56
C ASP A 223 5.44 -7.66 14.23
N LYS A 224 5.52 -7.02 13.07
CA LYS A 224 4.49 -6.11 12.54
C LYS A 224 3.49 -6.78 11.57
N GLY A 225 3.50 -8.12 11.46
CA GLY A 225 2.58 -8.88 10.61
C GLY A 225 2.89 -8.81 9.11
N LYS A 226 4.04 -8.27 8.70
CA LYS A 226 4.48 -8.31 7.31
C LYS A 226 5.06 -9.68 6.96
N ALA A 227 4.90 -10.11 5.72
CA ALA A 227 5.52 -11.35 5.25
C ALA A 227 7.06 -11.21 5.28
N TRP A 228 7.72 -12.05 6.06
CA TRP A 228 9.18 -12.22 6.06
C TRP A 228 9.61 -13.30 5.08
N ALA A 229 8.83 -14.36 4.99
CA ALA A 229 8.99 -15.43 4.03
C ALA A 229 7.63 -15.87 3.49
N GLY A 230 7.60 -16.29 2.24
CA GLY A 230 6.41 -16.77 1.58
C GLY A 230 6.72 -17.73 0.45
N VAL A 231 5.71 -18.42 -0.02
CA VAL A 231 5.75 -19.25 -1.20
C VAL A 231 4.72 -18.75 -2.21
N THR A 232 5.13 -18.61 -3.45
CA THR A 232 4.21 -18.29 -4.55
C THR A 232 3.23 -19.45 -4.73
N ILE A 233 1.96 -19.10 -4.91
CA ILE A 233 0.89 -20.05 -5.18
C ILE A 233 0.12 -19.62 -6.42
N GLU A 234 -0.62 -20.56 -7.00
CA GLU A 234 -1.60 -20.30 -8.05
C GLU A 234 -2.97 -20.72 -7.54
N ASP A 235 -3.97 -19.83 -7.65
CA ASP A 235 -5.34 -20.09 -7.24
C ASP A 235 -6.31 -19.30 -8.11
N ASP A 236 -7.11 -20.02 -8.89
CA ASP A 236 -8.07 -19.43 -9.83
C ASP A 236 -9.17 -18.61 -9.12
N THR A 237 -9.51 -18.95 -7.89
CA THR A 237 -10.54 -18.22 -7.12
C THR A 237 -10.00 -16.87 -6.71
N LEU A 238 -8.77 -16.82 -6.22
CA LEU A 238 -8.08 -15.57 -5.88
C LEU A 238 -7.83 -14.71 -7.13
N TYR A 239 -7.47 -15.33 -8.25
CA TYR A 239 -7.31 -14.61 -9.52
C TYR A 239 -8.62 -13.95 -9.96
N ARG A 240 -9.74 -14.69 -9.95
CA ARG A 240 -11.06 -14.14 -10.28
C ARG A 240 -11.51 -13.04 -9.34
N ALA A 241 -11.25 -13.19 -8.04
CA ALA A 241 -11.52 -12.15 -7.05
C ALA A 241 -10.72 -10.88 -7.34
N SER A 242 -9.45 -11.01 -7.73
CA SER A 242 -8.63 -9.85 -8.15
C SER A 242 -9.19 -9.17 -9.38
N ALA A 243 -9.58 -9.95 -10.40
CA ALA A 243 -10.15 -9.40 -11.62
C ALA A 243 -11.46 -8.65 -11.33
N ALA A 244 -12.31 -9.20 -10.44
CA ALA A 244 -13.52 -8.54 -10.00
C ALA A 244 -13.25 -7.21 -9.26
N LEU A 245 -12.25 -7.17 -8.37
CA LEU A 245 -11.85 -5.94 -7.68
C LEU A 245 -11.29 -4.88 -8.63
N VAL A 246 -10.53 -5.29 -9.65
CA VAL A 246 -9.96 -4.36 -10.64
C VAL A 246 -11.04 -3.80 -11.55
N SER A 247 -12.13 -4.54 -11.80
CA SER A 247 -13.22 -4.10 -12.66
C SER A 247 -14.32 -3.30 -11.93
N ALA A 248 -14.33 -3.33 -10.60
CA ALA A 248 -15.29 -2.59 -9.77
C ALA A 248 -14.91 -1.12 -9.60
#